data_e8237e2fbac17775cb3e7a4e91de2af3
#
_entry.id   e8237e2fbac17775cb3e7a4e91de2af3
#
_cell.length_a   1.000
_cell.length_b   1.000
_cell.length_c   1.000
_cell.angle_alpha   90.00
_cell.angle_beta   90.00
_cell.angle_gamma   90.00
#
_symmetry.space_group_name_H-M   'P 1'
#
loop_
_entity.id
_entity.type
_entity.pdbx_description
1 polymer ?
#
loop_
_entity_poly.entity_id
_entity_poly.type
_entity_poly.pdbx_seq_one_letter_code
_entity_poly.pdbx_strand_id
1 'polypeptide(L)'
;MIKAAFFDIDGTLLSPATDRLIPQSTKDALVELRRRGVKCVLCTGRPKVQLPWCITDGFPGFEGGFDSYITMTGSLCYDADGVYADTPISPEVSARFIDLVDREGFDILILNREGSFASGHGPRMLELEDMVAFHYPEADIHELVKRPVYQFCAFVPPERDEELRQAMPDCFVTRWCDVFCDIVPSNSSKPAGIRAALEHYGLRQEETIAFGDGGNDVTMLQYVRIGVAMGNGNPETKRAADFITDDVQNDGIPKALRRFGLID
;
A
#
# COMPACT_ATOMS: atom_id res chain seq x y z
N MET A 1 0.34 -13.18 -22.40
CA MET A 1 1.44 -12.17 -22.36
C MET A 1 1.11 -11.19 -21.24
N ILE A 2 2.08 -10.81 -20.41
CA ILE A 2 1.89 -9.84 -19.32
C ILE A 2 1.67 -8.45 -19.92
N LYS A 3 0.70 -7.72 -19.39
CA LYS A 3 0.32 -6.36 -19.80
C LYS A 3 0.26 -5.35 -18.64
N ALA A 4 0.26 -5.82 -17.39
CA ALA A 4 0.34 -4.97 -16.23
C ALA A 4 1.29 -5.57 -15.18
N ALA A 5 2.11 -4.71 -14.59
CA ALA A 5 3.01 -5.03 -13.48
C ALA A 5 2.67 -4.15 -12.29
N PHE A 6 2.46 -4.78 -11.13
CA PHE A 6 2.10 -4.12 -9.87
C PHE A 6 3.27 -4.14 -8.93
N PHE A 7 3.58 -3.01 -8.30
CA PHE A 7 4.73 -2.85 -7.44
C PHE A 7 4.31 -2.28 -6.08
N ASP A 8 4.69 -2.95 -5.01
CA ASP A 8 4.72 -2.30 -3.70
C ASP A 8 5.89 -1.31 -3.61
N ILE A 9 5.92 -0.46 -2.57
CA ILE A 9 6.95 0.56 -2.38
C ILE A 9 8.03 0.07 -1.41
N ASP A 10 7.65 -0.10 -0.16
CA ASP A 10 8.57 -0.24 0.96
C ASP A 10 9.11 -1.67 1.04
N GLY A 11 10.39 -1.87 0.81
CA GLY A 11 11.00 -3.19 0.69
C GLY A 11 10.90 -3.81 -0.70
N THR A 12 10.25 -3.13 -1.65
CA THR A 12 10.06 -3.60 -3.04
C THR A 12 10.72 -2.66 -4.06
N LEU A 13 10.24 -1.43 -4.20
CA LEU A 13 10.89 -0.40 -5.02
C LEU A 13 11.97 0.35 -4.25
N LEU A 14 11.78 0.55 -2.96
CA LEU A 14 12.65 1.30 -2.06
C LEU A 14 13.09 0.43 -0.89
N SER A 15 14.32 0.60 -0.42
CA SER A 15 14.79 0.01 0.82
C SER A 15 15.74 0.95 1.56
N PRO A 16 15.99 0.76 2.86
CA PRO A 16 17.04 1.49 3.57
C PRO A 16 18.42 1.30 2.93
N ALA A 17 18.70 0.13 2.36
CA ALA A 17 19.95 -0.18 1.67
C ALA A 17 20.15 0.56 0.34
N THR A 18 19.11 1.22 -0.18
CA THR A 18 19.15 2.06 -1.40
C THR A 18 18.90 3.53 -1.08
N ASP A 19 19.19 3.98 0.15
CA ASP A 19 18.90 5.34 0.63
C ASP A 19 17.44 5.75 0.42
N ARG A 20 16.51 4.76 0.43
CA ARG A 20 15.09 4.92 0.11
C ARG A 20 14.85 5.56 -1.28
N LEU A 21 15.70 5.22 -2.25
CA LEU A 21 15.56 5.61 -3.65
C LEU A 21 15.39 4.36 -4.52
N ILE A 22 14.75 4.52 -5.68
CA ILE A 22 14.66 3.45 -6.69
C ILE A 22 16.05 3.23 -7.28
N PRO A 23 16.62 2.01 -7.25
CA PRO A 23 17.90 1.71 -7.90
C PRO A 23 17.88 2.06 -9.38
N GLN A 24 19.03 2.48 -9.94
CA GLN A 24 19.10 2.85 -11.35
C GLN A 24 18.71 1.70 -12.28
N SER A 25 19.17 0.49 -11.97
CA SER A 25 18.80 -0.73 -12.72
C SER A 25 17.29 -0.99 -12.75
N THR A 26 16.60 -0.70 -11.64
CA THR A 26 15.13 -0.81 -11.56
C THR A 26 14.45 0.30 -12.38
N LYS A 27 14.98 1.54 -12.36
CA LYS A 27 14.49 2.63 -13.22
C LYS A 27 14.59 2.25 -14.68
N ASP A 28 15.74 1.75 -15.12
CA ASP A 28 15.98 1.32 -16.50
C ASP A 28 15.02 0.18 -16.91
N ALA A 29 14.79 -0.77 -16.00
CA ALA A 29 13.85 -1.87 -16.20
C ALA A 29 12.39 -1.39 -16.32
N LEU A 30 11.96 -0.42 -15.52
CA LEU A 30 10.62 0.17 -15.60
C LEU A 30 10.41 0.94 -16.92
N VAL A 31 11.42 1.68 -17.36
CA VAL A 31 11.41 2.36 -18.68
C VAL A 31 11.23 1.36 -19.80
N GLU A 32 12.03 0.27 -19.79
CA GLU A 32 11.92 -0.76 -20.83
C GLU A 32 10.58 -1.49 -20.79
N LEU A 33 10.09 -1.83 -19.59
CA LEU A 33 8.81 -2.49 -19.39
C LEU A 33 7.66 -1.66 -20.01
N ARG A 34 7.64 -0.33 -19.71
CA ARG A 34 6.65 0.59 -20.29
C ARG A 34 6.80 0.69 -21.81
N ARG A 35 8.04 0.76 -22.34
CA ARG A 35 8.30 0.80 -23.78
C ARG A 35 7.75 -0.44 -24.51
N ARG A 36 7.68 -1.58 -23.82
CA ARG A 36 7.06 -2.83 -24.33
C ARG A 36 5.54 -2.87 -24.16
N GLY A 37 4.93 -1.78 -23.71
CA GLY A 37 3.49 -1.64 -23.56
C GLY A 37 2.90 -2.28 -22.30
N VAL A 38 3.74 -2.59 -21.30
CA VAL A 38 3.28 -3.10 -20.01
C VAL A 38 3.02 -1.90 -19.08
N LYS A 39 1.81 -1.82 -18.54
CA LYS A 39 1.45 -0.80 -17.56
C LYS A 39 2.17 -1.04 -16.25
N CYS A 40 2.79 0.01 -15.71
CA CYS A 40 3.43 -0.01 -14.42
C CYS A 40 2.50 0.62 -13.38
N VAL A 41 2.00 -0.17 -12.44
CA VAL A 41 1.00 0.24 -11.45
C VAL A 41 1.60 0.15 -10.05
N LEU A 42 1.48 1.22 -9.29
CA LEU A 42 1.86 1.22 -7.87
C LEU A 42 0.74 0.60 -7.04
N CYS A 43 1.10 -0.21 -6.00
CA CYS A 43 0.13 -0.85 -5.12
C CYS A 43 0.63 -0.83 -3.66
N THR A 44 0.19 0.14 -2.87
CA THR A 44 0.75 0.45 -1.55
C THR A 44 -0.31 0.68 -0.46
N GLY A 45 0.08 0.49 0.80
CA GLY A 45 -0.69 0.95 1.97
C GLY A 45 -0.64 2.46 2.20
N ARG A 46 0.34 3.16 1.61
CA ARG A 46 0.51 4.60 1.82
C ARG A 46 -0.64 5.39 1.21
N PRO A 47 -1.08 6.51 1.84
CA PRO A 47 -1.95 7.50 1.21
C PRO A 47 -1.19 8.29 0.14
N LYS A 48 -1.92 8.88 -0.82
CA LYS A 48 -1.36 9.67 -1.93
C LYS A 48 -0.35 10.73 -1.48
N VAL A 49 -0.66 11.46 -0.41
CA VAL A 49 0.17 12.57 0.09
C VAL A 49 1.47 12.11 0.76
N GLN A 50 1.62 10.83 1.06
CA GLN A 50 2.83 10.22 1.63
C GLN A 50 3.64 9.42 0.61
N LEU A 51 3.28 9.51 -0.66
CA LEU A 51 4.11 8.92 -1.72
C LEU A 51 5.42 9.71 -1.85
N PRO A 52 6.58 9.03 -1.84
CA PRO A 52 7.86 9.71 -1.98
C PRO A 52 7.98 10.39 -3.35
N TRP A 53 8.68 11.52 -3.40
CA TRP A 53 8.92 12.27 -4.64
C TRP A 53 9.54 11.41 -5.76
N CYS A 54 10.43 10.47 -5.41
CA CYS A 54 11.05 9.57 -6.39
C CYS A 54 10.07 8.59 -7.05
N ILE A 55 8.85 8.48 -6.51
CA ILE A 55 7.73 7.71 -7.06
C ILE A 55 6.81 8.62 -7.89
N THR A 56 6.49 9.83 -7.38
CA THR A 56 5.47 10.71 -7.98
C THR A 56 6.00 11.55 -9.14
N ASP A 57 7.26 12.01 -9.05
CA ASP A 57 7.81 12.96 -10.03
C ASP A 57 8.28 12.26 -11.32
N GLY A 58 8.44 10.92 -11.27
CA GLY A 58 9.01 10.16 -12.36
C GLY A 58 10.53 10.35 -12.47
N PHE A 59 11.09 9.90 -13.59
CA PHE A 59 12.52 10.02 -13.90
C PHE A 59 12.72 9.92 -15.43
N PRO A 60 13.91 10.22 -15.99
CA PRO A 60 14.13 10.20 -17.42
C PRO A 60 13.69 8.90 -18.08
N GLY A 61 12.80 8.98 -19.08
CA GLY A 61 12.14 7.85 -19.75
C GLY A 61 10.92 7.29 -19.03
N PHE A 62 10.59 7.80 -17.83
CA PHE A 62 9.42 7.41 -17.04
C PHE A 62 8.68 8.66 -16.53
N GLU A 63 8.52 9.62 -17.43
CA GLU A 63 7.85 10.90 -17.15
C GLU A 63 6.40 10.66 -16.71
N GLY A 64 5.95 11.47 -15.77
CA GLY A 64 4.60 11.36 -15.19
C GLY A 64 4.42 10.25 -14.14
N GLY A 65 5.51 9.55 -13.77
CA GLY A 65 5.48 8.49 -12.76
C GLY A 65 4.79 7.20 -13.23
N PHE A 66 4.12 6.50 -12.34
CA PHE A 66 3.41 5.26 -12.65
C PHE A 66 2.13 5.52 -13.46
N ASP A 67 1.71 4.54 -14.27
CA ASP A 67 0.48 4.63 -15.08
C ASP A 67 -0.77 4.69 -14.21
N SER A 68 -0.70 4.13 -13.00
CA SER A 68 -1.78 4.15 -12.02
C SER A 68 -1.26 3.91 -10.60
N TYR A 69 -2.06 4.34 -9.64
CA TYR A 69 -1.76 4.29 -8.21
C TYR A 69 -2.92 3.65 -7.46
N ILE A 70 -2.65 2.51 -6.83
CA ILE A 70 -3.52 1.84 -5.88
C ILE A 70 -2.95 2.17 -4.49
N THR A 71 -3.64 3.01 -3.74
CA THR A 71 -3.20 3.54 -2.43
C THR A 71 -4.13 3.11 -1.31
N MET A 72 -3.70 3.33 -0.05
CA MET A 72 -4.46 2.96 1.15
C MET A 72 -5.01 1.53 1.06
N THR A 73 -4.11 0.59 0.74
CA THR A 73 -4.40 -0.85 0.64
C THR A 73 -5.57 -1.16 -0.33
N GLY A 74 -5.70 -0.40 -1.43
CA GLY A 74 -6.74 -0.59 -2.44
C GLY A 74 -8.00 0.24 -2.25
N SER A 75 -8.07 1.06 -1.20
CA SER A 75 -9.25 1.89 -0.92
C SER A 75 -9.40 3.07 -1.87
N LEU A 76 -8.29 3.56 -2.46
CA LEU A 76 -8.30 4.65 -3.42
C LEU A 76 -7.39 4.33 -4.60
N CYS A 77 -7.99 4.25 -5.80
CA CYS A 77 -7.29 3.98 -7.06
C CYS A 77 -7.49 5.12 -8.05
N TYR A 78 -6.38 5.61 -8.62
CA TYR A 78 -6.40 6.75 -9.53
C TYR A 78 -5.26 6.69 -10.54
N ASP A 79 -5.42 7.41 -11.64
CA ASP A 79 -4.39 7.66 -12.65
C ASP A 79 -4.40 9.15 -13.07
N ALA A 80 -3.82 9.46 -14.24
CA ALA A 80 -3.78 10.82 -14.77
C ALA A 80 -5.19 11.36 -15.14
N ASP A 81 -6.13 10.48 -15.49
CA ASP A 81 -7.50 10.85 -15.86
C ASP A 81 -8.42 11.06 -14.66
N GLY A 82 -8.00 10.58 -13.48
CA GLY A 82 -8.72 10.78 -12.23
C GLY A 82 -8.86 9.53 -11.36
N VAL A 83 -9.82 9.57 -10.43
CA VAL A 83 -10.14 8.45 -9.53
C VAL A 83 -11.09 7.50 -10.26
N TYR A 84 -10.73 6.22 -10.34
CA TYR A 84 -11.56 5.17 -10.95
C TYR A 84 -12.11 4.13 -9.94
N ALA A 85 -11.56 4.08 -8.72
CA ALA A 85 -12.13 3.31 -7.61
C ALA A 85 -11.94 4.06 -6.28
N ASP A 86 -12.99 4.07 -5.48
CA ASP A 86 -13.09 4.87 -4.25
C ASP A 86 -13.94 4.10 -3.22
N THR A 87 -13.27 3.60 -2.18
CA THR A 87 -13.88 2.70 -1.17
C THR A 87 -13.56 3.22 0.24
N PRO A 88 -14.20 4.31 0.68
CA PRO A 88 -14.04 4.80 2.05
C PRO A 88 -14.75 3.88 3.05
N ILE A 89 -14.37 3.98 4.32
CA ILE A 89 -15.15 3.47 5.44
C ILE A 89 -16.48 4.22 5.47
N SER A 90 -17.60 3.51 5.68
CA SER A 90 -18.89 4.18 5.71
C SER A 90 -18.98 5.20 6.86
N PRO A 91 -19.76 6.29 6.69
CA PRO A 91 -19.94 7.29 7.75
C PRO A 91 -20.45 6.69 9.07
N GLU A 92 -21.34 5.69 9.00
CA GLU A 92 -21.90 5.02 10.17
C GLU A 92 -20.83 4.21 10.91
N VAL A 93 -19.96 3.53 10.17
CA VAL A 93 -18.83 2.77 10.74
C VAL A 93 -17.81 3.73 11.34
N SER A 94 -17.51 4.84 10.66
CA SER A 94 -16.61 5.88 11.17
C SER A 94 -17.13 6.50 12.46
N ALA A 95 -18.42 6.87 12.52
CA ALA A 95 -19.05 7.41 13.74
C ALA A 95 -18.96 6.42 14.90
N ARG A 96 -19.31 5.14 14.67
CA ARG A 96 -19.20 4.08 15.68
C ARG A 96 -17.78 3.92 16.22
N PHE A 97 -16.77 4.05 15.34
CA PHE A 97 -15.38 3.97 15.75
C PHE A 97 -14.95 5.17 16.60
N ILE A 98 -15.37 6.38 16.25
CA ILE A 98 -15.10 7.60 17.05
C ILE A 98 -15.78 7.51 18.43
N ASP A 99 -17.03 7.03 18.51
CA ASP A 99 -17.69 6.79 19.80
C ASP A 99 -16.91 5.79 20.67
N LEU A 100 -16.27 4.79 20.07
CA LEU A 100 -15.39 3.86 20.79
C LEU A 100 -14.12 4.57 21.28
N VAL A 101 -13.49 5.38 20.43
CA VAL A 101 -12.29 6.17 20.78
C VAL A 101 -12.57 7.12 21.95
N ASP A 102 -13.70 7.85 21.89
CA ASP A 102 -14.11 8.79 22.96
C ASP A 102 -14.34 8.10 24.29
N ARG A 103 -14.94 6.90 24.26
CA ARG A 103 -15.24 6.11 25.46
C ARG A 103 -13.98 5.51 26.09
N GLU A 104 -13.06 5.03 25.27
CA GLU A 104 -11.89 4.25 25.73
C GLU A 104 -10.61 5.11 25.88
N GLY A 105 -10.55 6.26 25.23
CA GLY A 105 -9.48 7.25 25.38
C GLY A 105 -8.11 6.84 24.81
N PHE A 106 -8.07 6.12 23.68
CA PHE A 106 -6.82 5.79 22.99
C PHE A 106 -6.60 6.68 21.77
N ASP A 107 -5.33 6.88 21.40
CA ASP A 107 -4.98 7.65 20.21
C ASP A 107 -5.28 6.90 18.92
N ILE A 108 -5.57 7.67 17.86
CA ILE A 108 -5.77 7.15 16.51
C ILE A 108 -5.06 8.03 15.47
N LEU A 109 -4.75 7.43 14.31
CA LEU A 109 -4.56 8.15 13.06
C LEU A 109 -5.80 7.99 12.19
N ILE A 110 -6.16 9.07 11.51
CA ILE A 110 -7.17 9.09 10.45
C ILE A 110 -6.46 9.34 9.12
N LEU A 111 -6.66 8.44 8.16
CA LEU A 111 -6.14 8.57 6.81
C LEU A 111 -7.28 8.93 5.86
N ASN A 112 -7.14 10.06 5.19
CA ASN A 112 -8.06 10.54 4.18
C ASN A 112 -7.31 11.00 2.91
N ARG A 113 -8.00 11.60 1.95
CA ARG A 113 -7.36 12.08 0.71
C ARG A 113 -6.37 13.23 0.92
N GLU A 114 -6.50 13.94 2.04
CA GLU A 114 -5.71 15.15 2.35
C GLU A 114 -4.46 14.81 3.16
N GLY A 115 -4.46 13.67 3.86
CA GLY A 115 -3.32 13.28 4.70
C GLY A 115 -3.62 12.19 5.71
N SER A 116 -2.67 12.09 6.64
CA SER A 116 -2.78 11.29 7.86
C SER A 116 -2.69 12.24 9.05
N PHE A 117 -3.65 12.17 9.95
CA PHE A 117 -3.83 13.11 11.05
C PHE A 117 -3.98 12.36 12.37
N ALA A 118 -3.23 12.80 13.39
CA ALA A 118 -3.26 12.24 14.73
C ALA A 118 -4.38 12.86 15.58
N SER A 119 -4.99 12.05 16.46
CA SER A 119 -5.88 12.56 17.53
C SER A 119 -5.12 13.11 18.71
N GLY A 120 -3.85 12.72 18.85
CA GLY A 120 -2.96 13.08 19.96
C GLY A 120 -1.63 12.36 19.82
N HIS A 121 -0.68 12.63 20.72
CA HIS A 121 0.68 12.08 20.69
C HIS A 121 1.02 11.32 21.98
N GLY A 122 0.22 10.32 22.32
CA GLY A 122 0.53 9.41 23.42
C GLY A 122 1.74 8.50 23.10
N PRO A 123 2.21 7.72 24.09
CA PRO A 123 3.48 6.98 23.97
C PRO A 123 3.58 6.07 22.72
N ARG A 124 2.51 5.39 22.34
CA ARG A 124 2.50 4.51 21.16
C ARG A 124 2.54 5.29 19.84
N MET A 125 1.87 6.46 19.78
CA MET A 125 1.95 7.34 18.62
C MET A 125 3.38 7.88 18.44
N LEU A 126 4.03 8.33 19.53
CA LEU A 126 5.41 8.80 19.49
C LEU A 126 6.37 7.67 19.06
N GLU A 127 6.13 6.43 19.49
CA GLU A 127 6.91 5.27 19.05
C GLU A 127 6.80 5.05 17.55
N LEU A 128 5.60 5.15 16.94
CA LEU A 128 5.43 5.09 15.49
C LEU A 128 6.18 6.24 14.80
N GLU A 129 6.04 7.48 15.29
CA GLU A 129 6.69 8.65 14.70
C GLU A 129 8.22 8.49 14.65
N ASP A 130 8.82 7.94 15.71
CA ASP A 130 10.24 7.61 15.76
C ASP A 130 10.60 6.50 14.75
N MET A 131 9.79 5.44 14.65
CA MET A 131 10.02 4.34 13.71
C MET A 131 9.99 4.77 12.25
N VAL A 132 9.07 5.68 11.90
CA VAL A 132 8.89 6.15 10.51
C VAL A 132 9.62 7.45 10.21
N ALA A 133 10.22 8.09 11.23
CA ALA A 133 10.87 9.40 11.16
C ALA A 133 9.94 10.48 10.56
N PHE A 134 8.68 10.47 10.99
CA PHE A 134 7.64 11.39 10.51
C PHE A 134 6.71 11.79 11.64
N HIS A 135 6.51 13.10 11.83
CA HIS A 135 5.57 13.65 12.80
C HIS A 135 4.22 13.92 12.15
N TYR A 136 3.16 13.28 12.67
CA TYR A 136 1.81 13.43 12.13
C TYR A 136 1.15 14.70 12.67
N PRO A 137 0.55 15.55 11.81
CA PRO A 137 -0.19 16.72 12.28
C PRO A 137 -1.40 16.28 13.13
N GLU A 138 -1.57 16.93 14.28
CA GLU A 138 -2.76 16.75 15.12
C GLU A 138 -3.95 17.49 14.53
N ALA A 139 -5.13 16.88 14.58
CA ALA A 139 -6.37 17.49 14.12
C ALA A 139 -7.59 16.97 14.87
N ASP A 140 -8.69 17.75 14.80
CA ASP A 140 -9.96 17.37 15.39
C ASP A 140 -10.56 16.17 14.62
N ILE A 141 -10.57 15.01 15.27
CA ILE A 141 -11.08 13.77 14.70
C ILE A 141 -12.57 13.84 14.38
N HIS A 142 -13.37 14.59 15.14
CA HIS A 142 -14.80 14.75 14.92
C HIS A 142 -15.10 15.59 13.66
N GLU A 143 -14.20 16.51 13.29
CA GLU A 143 -14.30 17.23 12.03
C GLU A 143 -13.77 16.38 10.85
N LEU A 144 -12.70 15.62 11.07
CA LEU A 144 -12.11 14.79 10.01
C LEU A 144 -13.06 13.68 9.55
N VAL A 145 -13.80 13.03 10.45
CA VAL A 145 -14.70 11.92 10.09
C VAL A 145 -15.97 12.36 9.34
N LYS A 146 -16.20 13.66 9.23
CA LYS A 146 -17.25 14.19 8.33
C LYS A 146 -16.88 14.11 6.85
N ARG A 147 -15.62 13.78 6.56
CA ARG A 147 -15.08 13.55 5.22
C ARG A 147 -14.83 12.06 4.99
N PRO A 148 -14.69 11.60 3.74
CA PRO A 148 -14.34 10.21 3.47
C PRO A 148 -13.06 9.79 4.18
N VAL A 149 -13.14 8.78 5.04
CA VAL A 149 -12.00 8.15 5.73
C VAL A 149 -11.73 6.79 5.08
N TYR A 150 -10.46 6.47 4.85
CA TYR A 150 -10.07 5.23 4.17
C TYR A 150 -9.38 4.24 5.10
N GLN A 151 -8.81 4.74 6.17
CA GLN A 151 -8.15 3.91 7.18
C GLN A 151 -8.12 4.64 8.51
N PHE A 152 -8.29 3.89 9.58
CA PHE A 152 -7.87 4.29 10.93
C PHE A 152 -6.67 3.45 11.34
N CYS A 153 -5.76 4.03 12.13
CA CYS A 153 -4.79 3.27 12.89
C CYS A 153 -5.10 3.46 14.37
N ALA A 154 -5.38 2.38 15.10
CA ALA A 154 -5.69 2.43 16.52
C ALA A 154 -4.45 2.09 17.37
N PHE A 155 -4.02 2.99 18.24
CA PHE A 155 -2.83 2.83 19.06
C PHE A 155 -3.15 2.09 20.35
N VAL A 156 -3.49 0.83 20.21
CA VAL A 156 -3.82 -0.11 21.29
C VAL A 156 -2.89 -1.33 21.25
N PRO A 157 -2.69 -2.03 22.38
CA PRO A 157 -1.88 -3.24 22.41
C PRO A 157 -2.55 -4.41 21.68
N PRO A 158 -1.79 -5.44 21.23
CA PRO A 158 -2.30 -6.58 20.45
C PRO A 158 -3.44 -7.35 21.11
N GLU A 159 -3.48 -7.38 22.43
CA GLU A 159 -4.52 -8.05 23.23
C GLU A 159 -5.92 -7.47 22.98
N ARG A 160 -6.01 -6.26 22.43
CA ARG A 160 -7.27 -5.61 22.11
C ARG A 160 -7.76 -5.83 20.68
N ASP A 161 -7.02 -6.54 19.84
CA ASP A 161 -7.40 -6.75 18.44
C ASP A 161 -8.74 -7.45 18.27
N GLU A 162 -9.01 -8.43 19.11
CA GLU A 162 -10.29 -9.17 19.04
C GLU A 162 -11.48 -8.28 19.43
N GLU A 163 -11.30 -7.41 20.43
CA GLU A 163 -12.29 -6.38 20.79
C GLU A 163 -12.59 -5.45 19.61
N LEU A 164 -11.52 -4.96 18.93
CA LEU A 164 -11.68 -4.10 17.76
C LEU A 164 -12.35 -4.82 16.59
N ARG A 165 -12.03 -6.09 16.32
CA ARG A 165 -12.70 -6.89 15.28
C ARG A 165 -14.19 -7.02 15.57
N GLN A 166 -14.57 -7.23 16.83
CA GLN A 166 -15.98 -7.31 17.23
C GLN A 166 -16.70 -5.97 17.14
N ALA A 167 -16.01 -4.87 17.48
CA ALA A 167 -16.55 -3.52 17.37
C ALA A 167 -16.68 -3.04 15.92
N MET A 168 -15.83 -3.54 15.02
CA MET A 168 -15.69 -3.10 13.63
C MET A 168 -15.88 -4.26 12.64
N PRO A 169 -17.05 -4.95 12.64
CA PRO A 169 -17.27 -6.15 11.80
C PRO A 169 -17.26 -5.87 10.30
N ASP A 170 -17.45 -4.62 9.90
CA ASP A 170 -17.42 -4.17 8.50
C ASP A 170 -16.01 -3.79 8.02
N CYS A 171 -14.98 -4.00 8.88
CA CYS A 171 -13.59 -3.66 8.61
C CYS A 171 -12.68 -4.87 8.83
N PHE A 172 -11.55 -4.88 8.14
CA PHE A 172 -10.40 -5.70 8.51
C PHE A 172 -9.57 -4.95 9.57
N VAL A 173 -9.20 -5.67 10.62
CA VAL A 173 -8.26 -5.22 11.66
C VAL A 173 -6.98 -6.02 11.50
N THR A 174 -5.89 -5.37 11.09
CA THR A 174 -4.60 -5.99 10.79
C THR A 174 -3.46 -5.26 11.50
N ARG A 175 -2.30 -5.93 11.66
CA ARG A 175 -1.09 -5.33 12.21
C ARG A 175 0.12 -5.65 11.35
N TRP A 176 1.06 -4.72 11.29
CA TRP A 176 2.41 -4.99 10.83
C TRP A 176 3.46 -4.79 11.94
N CYS A 177 3.05 -4.22 13.10
CA CYS A 177 3.87 -4.10 14.32
C CYS A 177 2.96 -4.11 15.56
N ASP A 178 3.56 -4.21 16.76
CA ASP A 178 2.80 -4.25 18.03
C ASP A 178 2.33 -2.88 18.53
N VAL A 179 2.72 -1.80 17.86
CA VAL A 179 2.44 -0.42 18.27
C VAL A 179 0.98 -0.04 18.03
N PHE A 180 0.43 -0.41 16.88
CA PHE A 180 -0.94 -0.09 16.46
C PHE A 180 -1.53 -1.16 15.55
N CYS A 181 -2.83 -1.10 15.30
CA CYS A 181 -3.49 -1.86 14.26
C CYS A 181 -4.14 -0.96 13.21
N ASP A 182 -4.11 -1.42 11.96
CA ASP A 182 -4.83 -0.82 10.85
C ASP A 182 -6.27 -1.32 10.82
N ILE A 183 -7.20 -0.40 10.59
CA ILE A 183 -8.62 -0.67 10.40
C ILE A 183 -8.99 -0.13 9.01
N VAL A 184 -9.26 -1.03 8.08
CA VAL A 184 -9.58 -0.72 6.68
C VAL A 184 -10.92 -1.33 6.29
N PRO A 185 -11.64 -0.80 5.27
CA PRO A 185 -12.90 -1.40 4.83
C PRO A 185 -12.72 -2.87 4.45
N SER A 186 -13.66 -3.74 4.82
CA SER A 186 -13.58 -5.19 4.52
C SER A 186 -13.63 -5.52 3.02
N ASN A 187 -14.12 -4.60 2.20
CA ASN A 187 -14.12 -4.68 0.75
C ASN A 187 -12.89 -4.02 0.10
N SER A 188 -11.93 -3.51 0.90
CA SER A 188 -10.68 -2.95 0.45
C SER A 188 -9.53 -3.93 0.68
N SER A 189 -8.70 -4.12 -0.33
CA SER A 189 -7.46 -4.91 -0.28
C SER A 189 -6.61 -4.62 -1.52
N LYS A 190 -5.31 -4.93 -1.49
CA LYS A 190 -4.48 -4.82 -2.70
C LYS A 190 -5.09 -5.59 -3.89
N PRO A 191 -5.60 -6.84 -3.75
CA PRO A 191 -6.35 -7.51 -4.80
C PRO A 191 -7.60 -6.77 -5.30
N ALA A 192 -8.35 -6.12 -4.41
CA ALA A 192 -9.53 -5.35 -4.81
C ALA A 192 -9.13 -4.14 -5.69
N GLY A 193 -8.07 -3.42 -5.30
CA GLY A 193 -7.52 -2.33 -6.11
C GLY A 193 -6.98 -2.82 -7.46
N ILE A 194 -6.28 -3.96 -7.49
CA ILE A 194 -5.81 -4.58 -8.75
C ILE A 194 -6.99 -4.93 -9.64
N ARG A 195 -8.05 -5.52 -9.11
CA ARG A 195 -9.27 -5.84 -9.87
C ARG A 195 -9.87 -4.58 -10.50
N ALA A 196 -10.01 -3.52 -9.72
CA ALA A 196 -10.49 -2.24 -10.22
C ALA A 196 -9.60 -1.66 -11.34
N ALA A 197 -8.27 -1.76 -11.20
CA ALA A 197 -7.33 -1.35 -12.25
C ALA A 197 -7.47 -2.21 -13.53
N LEU A 198 -7.65 -3.52 -13.38
CA LEU A 198 -7.86 -4.42 -14.51
C LEU A 198 -9.16 -4.10 -15.24
N GLU A 199 -10.26 -3.85 -14.53
CA GLU A 199 -11.53 -3.41 -15.11
C GLU A 199 -11.38 -2.07 -15.85
N HIS A 200 -10.71 -1.09 -15.23
CA HIS A 200 -10.47 0.23 -15.79
C HIS A 200 -9.67 0.18 -17.11
N TYR A 201 -8.65 -0.69 -17.17
CA TYR A 201 -7.79 -0.82 -18.36
C TYR A 201 -8.24 -1.91 -19.34
N GLY A 202 -9.32 -2.62 -19.08
CA GLY A 202 -9.79 -3.74 -19.93
C GLY A 202 -8.79 -4.91 -19.98
N LEU A 203 -8.08 -5.18 -18.88
CA LEU A 203 -7.09 -6.24 -18.75
C LEU A 203 -7.64 -7.43 -17.96
N ARG A 204 -6.97 -8.57 -18.08
CA ARG A 204 -7.34 -9.80 -17.37
C ARG A 204 -6.27 -10.15 -16.32
N GLN A 205 -6.69 -10.87 -15.30
CA GLN A 205 -5.82 -11.36 -14.23
C GLN A 205 -4.62 -12.17 -14.75
N GLU A 206 -4.82 -12.98 -15.81
CA GLU A 206 -3.76 -13.79 -16.45
C GLU A 206 -2.70 -12.94 -17.17
N GLU A 207 -2.90 -11.64 -17.28
CA GLU A 207 -2.00 -10.70 -17.94
C GLU A 207 -1.17 -9.88 -16.93
N THR A 208 -1.05 -10.36 -15.67
CA THR A 208 -0.47 -9.60 -14.56
C THR A 208 0.76 -10.24 -13.94
N ILE A 209 1.68 -9.40 -13.45
CA ILE A 209 2.77 -9.75 -12.55
C ILE A 209 2.77 -8.76 -11.39
N ALA A 210 3.11 -9.19 -10.17
CA ALA A 210 3.25 -8.29 -9.02
C ALA A 210 4.53 -8.58 -8.24
N PHE A 211 5.04 -7.53 -7.59
CA PHE A 211 6.23 -7.54 -6.74
C PHE A 211 5.87 -7.03 -5.35
N GLY A 212 6.30 -7.75 -4.31
CA GLY A 212 6.04 -7.41 -2.92
C GLY A 212 7.01 -8.08 -1.96
N ASP A 213 7.06 -7.64 -0.71
CA ASP A 213 7.94 -8.17 0.33
C ASP A 213 7.26 -8.34 1.70
N GLY A 214 6.18 -7.58 1.97
CA GLY A 214 5.48 -7.53 3.24
C GLY A 214 4.32 -8.53 3.37
N GLY A 215 3.83 -8.73 4.58
CA GLY A 215 2.65 -9.57 4.85
C GLY A 215 1.38 -9.07 4.17
N ASN A 216 1.26 -7.75 3.97
CA ASN A 216 0.17 -7.11 3.24
C ASN A 216 0.21 -7.36 1.72
N ASP A 217 1.32 -7.92 1.19
CA ASP A 217 1.47 -8.30 -0.22
C ASP A 217 1.05 -9.75 -0.50
N VAL A 218 0.94 -10.59 0.51
CA VAL A 218 0.63 -12.02 0.36
C VAL A 218 -0.58 -12.23 -0.55
N THR A 219 -1.67 -11.55 -0.27
CA THR A 219 -2.91 -11.69 -1.05
C THR A 219 -2.77 -11.11 -2.47
N MET A 220 -1.96 -10.07 -2.65
CA MET A 220 -1.64 -9.50 -3.96
C MET A 220 -0.87 -10.50 -4.81
N LEU A 221 0.20 -11.09 -4.26
CA LEU A 221 1.03 -12.07 -4.97
C LEU A 221 0.26 -13.34 -5.34
N GLN A 222 -0.67 -13.77 -4.48
CA GLN A 222 -1.56 -14.91 -4.76
C GLN A 222 -2.65 -14.59 -5.80
N TYR A 223 -3.04 -13.33 -5.92
CA TYR A 223 -4.11 -12.92 -6.83
C TYR A 223 -3.64 -12.81 -8.29
N VAL A 224 -2.45 -12.27 -8.53
CA VAL A 224 -1.92 -12.06 -9.89
C VAL A 224 -1.52 -13.36 -10.58
N ARG A 225 -1.25 -13.30 -11.90
CA ARG A 225 -0.79 -14.47 -12.67
C ARG A 225 0.61 -14.91 -12.25
N ILE A 226 1.48 -13.96 -11.91
CA ILE A 226 2.86 -14.22 -11.46
C ILE A 226 3.13 -13.35 -10.24
N GLY A 227 3.16 -13.95 -9.06
CA GLY A 227 3.55 -13.30 -7.83
C GLY A 227 5.05 -13.45 -7.57
N VAL A 228 5.75 -12.33 -7.39
CA VAL A 228 7.20 -12.29 -7.13
C VAL A 228 7.45 -11.70 -5.75
N ALA A 229 8.05 -12.47 -4.85
CA ALA A 229 8.54 -11.98 -3.58
C ALA A 229 9.97 -11.48 -3.71
N MET A 230 10.26 -10.31 -3.11
CA MET A 230 11.63 -9.80 -3.00
C MET A 230 12.49 -10.66 -2.07
N GLY A 231 13.80 -10.70 -2.32
CA GLY A 231 14.77 -11.45 -1.52
C GLY A 231 14.83 -11.02 -0.07
N ASN A 232 14.64 -9.72 0.19
CA ASN A 232 14.50 -9.14 1.54
C ASN A 232 13.11 -9.35 2.18
N GLY A 233 12.15 -9.93 1.45
CA GLY A 233 10.79 -10.14 1.92
C GLY A 233 10.70 -11.12 3.09
N ASN A 234 9.61 -11.05 3.83
CA ASN A 234 9.38 -11.91 4.98
C ASN A 234 9.09 -13.37 4.55
N PRO A 235 9.23 -14.35 5.46
CA PRO A 235 9.03 -15.76 5.12
C PRO A 235 7.61 -16.10 4.62
N GLU A 236 6.60 -15.38 5.07
CA GLU A 236 5.21 -15.59 4.67
C GLU A 236 4.99 -15.17 3.22
N THR A 237 5.47 -13.97 2.85
CA THR A 237 5.39 -13.44 1.50
C THR A 237 6.16 -14.32 0.50
N LYS A 238 7.36 -14.80 0.91
CA LYS A 238 8.14 -15.75 0.09
C LYS A 238 7.42 -17.09 -0.15
N ARG A 239 6.69 -17.59 0.84
CA ARG A 239 5.90 -18.84 0.67
C ARG A 239 4.67 -18.64 -0.23
N ALA A 240 4.14 -17.44 -0.31
CA ALA A 240 2.95 -17.12 -1.09
C ALA A 240 3.23 -16.83 -2.57
N ALA A 241 4.49 -16.55 -2.92
CA ALA A 241 4.91 -16.15 -4.26
C ALA A 241 5.21 -17.36 -5.16
N ASP A 242 5.01 -17.17 -6.48
CA ASP A 242 5.43 -18.12 -7.52
C ASP A 242 6.95 -18.11 -7.73
N PHE A 243 7.60 -16.99 -7.43
CA PHE A 243 9.03 -16.80 -7.60
C PHE A 243 9.60 -15.88 -6.51
N ILE A 244 10.79 -16.23 -6.00
CA ILE A 244 11.57 -15.39 -5.09
C ILE A 244 12.73 -14.82 -5.89
N THR A 245 12.80 -13.49 -5.98
CA THR A 245 13.91 -12.79 -6.63
C THR A 245 14.96 -12.34 -5.60
N ASP A 246 15.94 -11.54 -6.01
CA ASP A 246 16.95 -10.98 -5.11
C ASP A 246 16.39 -9.74 -4.35
N ASP A 247 17.20 -9.21 -3.43
CA ASP A 247 16.88 -8.01 -2.67
C ASP A 247 16.79 -6.77 -3.58
N VAL A 248 16.20 -5.69 -3.08
CA VAL A 248 16.06 -4.42 -3.80
C VAL A 248 17.42 -3.92 -4.33
N GLN A 249 18.44 -3.87 -3.46
CA GLN A 249 19.79 -3.41 -3.79
C GLN A 249 20.58 -4.38 -4.69
N ASN A 250 20.10 -5.59 -4.89
CA ASN A 250 20.74 -6.64 -5.68
C ASN A 250 20.00 -6.89 -7.00
N ASP A 251 19.36 -5.87 -7.56
CA ASP A 251 18.63 -5.92 -8.84
C ASP A 251 17.45 -6.93 -8.85
N GLY A 252 16.75 -7.09 -7.75
CA GLY A 252 15.69 -8.09 -7.65
C GLY A 252 14.61 -7.94 -8.72
N ILE A 253 14.04 -6.74 -8.91
CA ILE A 253 13.01 -6.49 -9.94
C ILE A 253 13.56 -6.72 -11.35
N PRO A 254 14.69 -6.12 -11.80
CA PRO A 254 15.24 -6.39 -13.12
C PRO A 254 15.50 -7.88 -13.39
N LYS A 255 16.04 -8.61 -12.43
CA LYS A 255 16.31 -10.05 -12.57
C LYS A 255 15.04 -10.86 -12.79
N ALA A 256 13.98 -10.58 -12.01
CA ALA A 256 12.70 -11.25 -12.20
C ALA A 256 12.06 -10.89 -13.55
N LEU A 257 12.09 -9.63 -13.96
CA LEU A 257 11.56 -9.21 -15.25
C LEU A 257 12.28 -9.91 -16.43
N ARG A 258 13.61 -10.04 -16.37
CA ARG A 258 14.39 -10.83 -17.34
C ARG A 258 14.03 -12.32 -17.31
N ARG A 259 13.91 -12.89 -16.12
CA ARG A 259 13.53 -14.31 -15.92
C ARG A 259 12.22 -14.65 -16.62
N PHE A 260 11.27 -13.72 -16.63
CA PHE A 260 9.97 -13.89 -17.28
C PHE A 260 9.91 -13.33 -18.71
N GLY A 261 11.03 -12.86 -19.27
CA GLY A 261 11.12 -12.37 -20.66
C GLY A 261 10.37 -11.05 -20.90
N LEU A 262 10.20 -10.25 -19.84
CA LEU A 262 9.48 -8.97 -19.91
C LEU A 262 10.40 -7.81 -20.28
N ILE A 263 11.71 -7.94 -20.06
CA ILE A 263 12.79 -7.05 -20.50
C ILE A 263 13.98 -7.88 -20.99
N ASP A 264 14.95 -7.24 -21.64
CA ASP A 264 16.21 -7.87 -22.09
C ASP A 264 17.24 -8.02 -20.96
#